data_71de71664b1fb9512c11e7c0841dc159
#
_entry.id   71de71664b1fb9512c11e7c0841dc159
#
_cell.length_a   1.000
_cell.length_b   1.000
_cell.length_c   1.000
_cell.angle_alpha   90.00
_cell.angle_beta   90.00
_cell.angle_gamma   90.00
#
_symmetry.space_group_name_H-M   'P 1'
#
loop_
_entity.id
_entity.type
_entity.pdbx_description
1 polymer ?
#
loop_
_entity_poly.entity_id
_entity_poly.type
_entity_poly.pdbx_seq_one_letter_code
_entity_poly.pdbx_strand_id
1 'polypeptide(L)'
;KPAYGAMSKRDFDIILFMEKNILLTLEYDGSLFHGWQEQDGQITVQGRLEEALSLVCQKPIKVSGTSRTDAGVHALAQCCNFKEDIEIPTDRIARAVNNMLSCGRYGAGSKLSAIRVLSAEEKADEFHARFDCKGKKYTYRVRDEGVSVFERNYCYFVDEKLDVDAMNEACKYLVGTHDFAAFQSAGGNPRKTTVRTISSAKVSRIDKAGGGSEVQIEVCGRSEE
;
A
#
# COMPACT_ATOMS: atom_id res chain seq x y z
N LYS A 1 0.68 11.14 55.34
CA LYS A 1 0.00 10.26 54.36
C LYS A 1 -0.69 11.19 53.37
N PRO A 2 -0.36 11.23 52.10
CA PRO A 2 -1.12 11.97 51.10
C PRO A 2 -2.41 11.19 50.82
N ALA A 3 -3.55 11.89 50.89
CA ALA A 3 -4.85 11.36 50.52
C ALA A 3 -4.87 11.19 48.98
N TYR A 4 -4.97 9.98 48.52
CA TYR A 4 -5.34 9.71 47.12
C TYR A 4 -6.81 10.13 46.97
N GLY A 5 -7.02 11.24 46.27
CA GLY A 5 -8.35 11.66 45.85
C GLY A 5 -8.91 10.58 44.91
N ALA A 6 -10.06 10.03 45.26
CA ALA A 6 -10.78 9.10 44.41
C ALA A 6 -11.14 9.83 43.09
N MET A 7 -10.59 9.38 41.97
CA MET A 7 -11.01 9.83 40.65
C MET A 7 -12.52 9.61 40.49
N SER A 8 -13.23 10.60 40.00
CA SER A 8 -14.66 10.51 39.77
C SER A 8 -14.97 9.57 38.63
N LYS A 9 -16.16 8.97 38.61
CA LYS A 9 -16.61 8.12 37.52
C LYS A 9 -16.56 8.84 36.15
N ARG A 10 -16.69 10.18 36.14
CA ARG A 10 -16.55 11.03 34.95
C ARG A 10 -15.11 11.14 34.47
N ASP A 11 -14.12 11.11 35.37
CA ASP A 11 -12.70 11.13 34.97
C ASP A 11 -12.28 9.78 34.39
N PHE A 12 -12.89 8.67 34.78
CA PHE A 12 -12.75 7.35 34.17
C PHE A 12 -13.39 7.29 32.79
N ASP A 13 -14.58 7.88 32.61
CA ASP A 13 -15.30 7.90 31.32
C ASP A 13 -14.56 8.78 30.28
N ILE A 14 -13.85 9.84 30.68
CA ILE A 14 -13.05 10.69 29.80
C ILE A 14 -11.78 9.99 29.31
N ILE A 15 -11.21 9.07 30.07
CA ILE A 15 -10.02 8.29 29.68
C ILE A 15 -10.38 7.17 28.68
N LEU A 16 -11.63 6.78 28.60
CA LEU A 16 -12.10 5.66 27.76
C LEU A 16 -12.43 6.05 26.29
N PHE A 17 -12.45 7.34 25.94
CA PHE A 17 -12.91 7.84 24.65
C PHE A 17 -11.87 8.68 23.90
N MET A 18 -10.59 8.31 23.94
CA MET A 18 -9.61 8.95 23.07
C MET A 18 -9.53 8.22 21.74
N GLU A 19 -9.96 8.90 20.67
CA GLU A 19 -9.72 8.44 19.32
C GLU A 19 -8.23 8.19 19.11
N LYS A 20 -7.89 7.06 18.49
CA LYS A 20 -6.53 6.71 18.11
C LYS A 20 -6.37 6.86 16.61
N ASN A 21 -5.31 7.51 16.19
CA ASN A 21 -4.92 7.57 14.80
C ASN A 21 -3.95 6.43 14.50
N ILE A 22 -4.41 5.41 13.82
CA ILE A 22 -3.66 4.17 13.58
C ILE A 22 -3.15 4.12 12.15
N LEU A 23 -1.83 4.12 11.99
CA LEU A 23 -1.16 3.84 10.72
C LEU A 23 -1.01 2.32 10.56
N LEU A 24 -1.47 1.82 9.43
CA LEU A 24 -1.25 0.45 8.99
C LEU A 24 -0.26 0.43 7.83
N THR A 25 0.70 -0.50 7.89
CA THR A 25 1.51 -0.90 6.74
C THR A 25 1.06 -2.28 6.29
N LEU A 26 0.82 -2.46 4.99
CA LEU A 26 0.30 -3.70 4.44
C LEU A 26 0.94 -4.05 3.10
N GLU A 27 0.98 -5.35 2.82
CA GLU A 27 1.30 -5.91 1.51
C GLU A 27 0.06 -6.56 0.90
N TYR A 28 -0.02 -6.60 -0.43
CA TYR A 28 -1.09 -7.32 -1.11
C TYR A 28 -0.72 -7.79 -2.51
N ASP A 29 -1.27 -8.94 -2.88
CA ASP A 29 -1.32 -9.42 -4.24
C ASP A 29 -2.53 -8.78 -4.95
N GLY A 30 -2.24 -7.85 -5.85
CA GLY A 30 -3.27 -7.08 -6.57
C GLY A 30 -4.04 -7.86 -7.63
N SER A 31 -3.58 -9.07 -8.02
CA SER A 31 -4.18 -9.83 -9.13
C SER A 31 -5.66 -10.19 -8.90
N LEU A 32 -6.12 -10.19 -7.64
CA LEU A 32 -7.49 -10.49 -7.26
C LEU A 32 -8.37 -9.25 -7.06
N PHE A 33 -7.81 -8.04 -7.27
CA PHE A 33 -8.48 -6.80 -6.92
C PHE A 33 -8.60 -5.83 -8.10
N HIS A 34 -9.70 -5.10 -8.13
CA HIS A 34 -9.92 -3.98 -9.04
C HIS A 34 -9.25 -2.69 -8.53
N GLY A 35 -8.00 -2.83 -8.04
CA GLY A 35 -7.19 -1.77 -7.50
C GLY A 35 -7.41 -1.52 -6.00
N TRP A 36 -6.83 -0.41 -5.54
CA TRP A 36 -6.93 -0.01 -4.12
C TRP A 36 -8.31 0.52 -3.77
N GLN A 37 -8.78 1.55 -4.50
CA GLN A 37 -9.93 2.37 -4.13
C GLN A 37 -11.23 1.59 -4.14
N GLU A 38 -12.04 1.73 -3.06
CA GLU A 38 -13.41 1.20 -3.00
C GLU A 38 -14.25 1.68 -4.19
N GLN A 39 -14.96 0.73 -4.82
CA GLN A 39 -15.82 0.95 -5.97
C GLN A 39 -17.05 0.03 -5.85
N ASP A 40 -18.20 0.55 -6.22
CA ASP A 40 -19.45 -0.20 -6.15
C ASP A 40 -19.41 -1.47 -7.01
N GLY A 41 -19.78 -2.59 -6.39
CA GLY A 41 -19.83 -3.90 -7.06
C GLY A 41 -18.47 -4.53 -7.38
N GLN A 42 -17.35 -3.92 -6.99
CA GLN A 42 -16.00 -4.42 -7.26
C GLN A 42 -15.30 -4.87 -5.98
N ILE A 43 -14.46 -5.90 -6.12
CA ILE A 43 -13.58 -6.34 -5.02
C ILE A 43 -12.32 -5.50 -5.06
N THR A 44 -12.07 -4.71 -4.02
CA THR A 44 -10.92 -3.80 -3.91
C THR A 44 -10.15 -4.06 -2.62
N VAL A 45 -8.87 -3.65 -2.59
CA VAL A 45 -8.02 -3.81 -1.39
C VAL A 45 -8.59 -3.00 -0.22
N GLN A 46 -8.97 -1.74 -0.46
CA GLN A 46 -9.54 -0.85 0.56
C GLN A 46 -10.83 -1.43 1.15
N GLY A 47 -11.78 -1.83 0.30
CA GLY A 47 -13.06 -2.37 0.76
C GLY A 47 -12.89 -3.64 1.61
N ARG A 48 -11.98 -4.55 1.22
CA ARG A 48 -11.69 -5.76 2.00
C ARG A 48 -11.00 -5.46 3.33
N LEU A 49 -10.09 -4.50 3.35
CA LEU A 49 -9.41 -4.07 4.58
C LEU A 49 -10.39 -3.40 5.55
N GLU A 50 -11.24 -2.50 5.06
CA GLU A 50 -12.27 -1.82 5.85
C GLU A 50 -13.30 -2.79 6.45
N GLU A 51 -13.71 -3.79 5.69
CA GLU A 51 -14.59 -4.85 6.18
C GLU A 51 -13.94 -5.62 7.34
N ALA A 52 -12.68 -6.06 7.18
CA ALA A 52 -11.95 -6.78 8.22
C ALA A 52 -11.72 -5.93 9.47
N LEU A 53 -11.34 -4.66 9.29
CA LEU A 53 -11.17 -3.68 10.38
C LEU A 53 -12.48 -3.45 11.12
N SER A 54 -13.58 -3.27 10.38
CA SER A 54 -14.90 -3.01 10.99
C SER A 54 -15.37 -4.19 11.83
N LEU A 55 -15.09 -5.43 11.43
CA LEU A 55 -15.37 -6.62 12.24
C LEU A 55 -14.50 -6.68 13.50
N VAL A 56 -13.22 -6.35 13.39
CA VAL A 56 -12.27 -6.34 14.53
C VAL A 56 -12.61 -5.25 15.53
N CYS A 57 -12.94 -4.05 15.06
CA CYS A 57 -13.23 -2.88 15.89
C CYS A 57 -14.72 -2.81 16.32
N GLN A 58 -15.58 -3.70 15.80
CA GLN A 58 -17.02 -3.74 16.05
C GLN A 58 -17.75 -2.43 15.73
N LYS A 59 -17.24 -1.67 14.78
CA LYS A 59 -17.80 -0.41 14.26
C LYS A 59 -17.30 -0.14 12.84
N PRO A 60 -18.04 0.65 12.05
CA PRO A 60 -17.60 0.99 10.70
C PRO A 60 -16.26 1.71 10.72
N ILE A 61 -15.26 1.20 10.00
CA ILE A 61 -13.95 1.81 9.84
C ILE A 61 -13.76 2.19 8.37
N LYS A 62 -13.27 3.42 8.14
CA LYS A 62 -12.83 3.90 6.84
C LYS A 62 -11.35 4.25 6.89
N VAL A 63 -10.58 3.84 5.87
CA VAL A 63 -9.15 4.10 5.81
C VAL A 63 -8.79 5.13 4.76
N SER A 64 -7.77 5.94 5.06
CA SER A 64 -7.15 6.86 4.12
C SER A 64 -5.82 6.29 3.63
N GLY A 65 -5.77 5.84 2.37
CA GLY A 65 -4.56 5.27 1.78
C GLY A 65 -3.57 6.35 1.30
N THR A 66 -2.27 6.04 1.36
CA THR A 66 -1.19 6.90 0.85
C THR A 66 -1.35 7.18 -0.64
N SER A 67 -1.71 6.17 -1.43
CA SER A 67 -1.95 6.29 -2.87
C SER A 67 -2.94 5.23 -3.34
N ARG A 68 -3.48 5.49 -4.53
CA ARG A 68 -4.27 4.49 -5.25
C ARG A 68 -3.33 3.66 -6.12
N THR A 69 -3.58 2.38 -6.20
CA THR A 69 -3.01 1.47 -7.19
C THR A 69 -4.11 1.03 -8.14
N ASP A 70 -3.78 0.86 -9.41
CA ASP A 70 -4.71 0.38 -10.42
C ASP A 70 -4.98 -1.13 -10.27
N ALA A 71 -5.96 -1.65 -11.02
CA ALA A 71 -6.31 -3.06 -11.01
C ALA A 71 -5.09 -3.94 -11.34
N GLY A 72 -4.91 -5.01 -10.57
CA GLY A 72 -3.79 -5.94 -10.74
C GLY A 72 -2.45 -5.49 -10.16
N VAL A 73 -2.30 -4.24 -9.73
CA VAL A 73 -1.04 -3.74 -9.15
C VAL A 73 -0.87 -4.23 -7.72
N HIS A 74 0.31 -4.81 -7.43
CA HIS A 74 0.70 -5.29 -6.11
C HIS A 74 1.31 -4.18 -5.25
N ALA A 75 1.40 -4.39 -3.95
CA ALA A 75 2.19 -3.54 -3.06
C ALA A 75 2.91 -4.39 -2.01
N LEU A 76 4.14 -3.97 -1.68
CA LEU A 76 4.95 -4.58 -0.63
C LEU A 76 4.88 -3.82 0.71
N ALA A 77 4.52 -2.53 0.66
CA ALA A 77 4.44 -1.66 1.84
C ALA A 77 3.50 -0.47 1.61
N GLN A 78 2.25 -0.75 1.23
CA GLN A 78 1.22 0.30 1.17
C GLN A 78 0.89 0.75 2.58
N CYS A 79 0.77 2.06 2.76
CA CYS A 79 0.35 2.64 4.04
C CYS A 79 -1.06 3.22 3.94
N CYS A 80 -1.81 3.09 5.03
CA CYS A 80 -3.08 3.78 5.22
C CYS A 80 -3.28 4.07 6.71
N ASN A 81 -4.09 5.07 7.03
CA ASN A 81 -4.47 5.32 8.41
C ASN A 81 -5.98 5.43 8.56
N PHE A 82 -6.44 5.17 9.77
CA PHE A 82 -7.78 5.47 10.23
C PHE A 82 -7.74 6.09 11.61
N LYS A 83 -8.75 6.87 11.95
CA LYS A 83 -8.89 7.54 13.23
C LYS A 83 -10.22 7.13 13.83
N GLU A 84 -10.17 6.46 14.99
CA GLU A 84 -11.36 5.97 15.64
C GLU A 84 -11.08 5.64 17.12
N ASP A 85 -12.11 5.72 17.93
CA ASP A 85 -12.11 5.19 19.29
C ASP A 85 -12.23 3.66 19.23
N ILE A 86 -11.15 2.97 19.57
CA ILE A 86 -11.05 1.52 19.53
C ILE A 86 -10.54 0.94 20.86
N GLU A 87 -11.14 -0.15 21.28
CA GLU A 87 -10.77 -0.85 22.52
C GLU A 87 -9.59 -1.81 22.33
N ILE A 88 -9.38 -2.29 21.09
CA ILE A 88 -8.29 -3.23 20.81
C ILE A 88 -6.92 -2.57 20.96
N PRO A 89 -5.97 -3.20 21.69
CA PRO A 89 -4.60 -2.73 21.78
C PRO A 89 -3.93 -2.66 20.39
N THR A 90 -3.18 -1.58 20.13
CA THR A 90 -2.58 -1.31 18.80
C THR A 90 -1.68 -2.44 18.33
N ASP A 91 -0.91 -3.07 19.21
CA ASP A 91 -0.03 -4.20 18.92
C ASP A 91 -0.77 -5.48 18.51
N ARG A 92 -2.08 -5.57 18.78
CA ARG A 92 -2.93 -6.71 18.42
C ARG A 92 -3.71 -6.51 17.14
N ILE A 93 -3.82 -5.26 16.63
CA ILE A 93 -4.62 -4.94 15.43
C ILE A 93 -4.18 -5.75 14.22
N ALA A 94 -2.88 -5.72 13.89
CA ALA A 94 -2.36 -6.42 12.71
C ALA A 94 -2.70 -7.92 12.73
N ARG A 95 -2.52 -8.58 13.88
CA ARG A 95 -2.84 -10.00 14.03
C ARG A 95 -4.35 -10.27 13.91
N ALA A 96 -5.18 -9.45 14.55
CA ALA A 96 -6.63 -9.62 14.53
C ALA A 96 -7.20 -9.43 13.12
N VAL A 97 -6.75 -8.37 12.42
CA VAL A 97 -7.17 -8.08 11.04
C VAL A 97 -6.71 -9.19 10.09
N ASN A 98 -5.47 -9.68 10.21
CA ASN A 98 -4.98 -10.78 9.39
C ASN A 98 -5.78 -12.07 9.59
N ASN A 99 -6.22 -12.35 10.81
CA ASN A 99 -7.12 -13.49 11.08
C ASN A 99 -8.45 -13.30 10.34
N MET A 100 -9.06 -12.12 10.38
CA MET A 100 -10.30 -11.83 9.65
C MET A 100 -10.13 -11.93 8.14
N LEU A 101 -9.03 -11.39 7.59
CA LEU A 101 -8.71 -11.48 6.17
C LEU A 101 -8.51 -12.92 5.70
N SER A 102 -7.98 -13.80 6.54
CA SER A 102 -7.76 -15.22 6.24
C SER A 102 -9.01 -16.08 6.42
N CYS A 103 -9.98 -15.63 7.23
CA CYS A 103 -11.26 -16.30 7.45
C CYS A 103 -12.27 -15.83 6.39
N GLY A 104 -12.95 -16.75 5.71
CA GLY A 104 -14.10 -16.42 4.87
C GLY A 104 -13.87 -16.56 3.36
N ARG A 105 -14.80 -15.98 2.59
CA ARG A 105 -15.02 -16.21 1.15
C ARG A 105 -13.79 -15.99 0.26
N TYR A 106 -12.78 -15.24 0.73
CA TYR A 106 -11.59 -14.84 -0.03
C TYR A 106 -10.28 -15.41 0.51
N GLY A 107 -10.30 -16.02 1.68
CA GLY A 107 -9.15 -16.74 2.24
C GLY A 107 -9.00 -18.16 1.70
N ALA A 108 -9.98 -18.67 0.94
CA ALA A 108 -10.00 -20.00 0.31
C ALA A 108 -9.50 -21.13 1.25
N GLY A 109 -9.71 -21.00 2.57
CA GLY A 109 -9.20 -21.96 3.55
C GLY A 109 -7.69 -21.92 3.76
N SER A 110 -6.98 -20.99 3.12
CA SER A 110 -5.56 -20.76 3.30
C SER A 110 -5.31 -19.90 4.55
N LYS A 111 -4.22 -20.19 5.27
CA LYS A 111 -3.73 -19.32 6.36
C LYS A 111 -3.21 -17.95 5.87
N LEU A 112 -3.11 -17.76 4.55
CA LEU A 112 -2.65 -16.54 3.91
C LEU A 112 -3.78 -15.95 3.07
N SER A 113 -4.06 -14.68 3.32
CA SER A 113 -4.91 -13.85 2.46
C SER A 113 -4.08 -13.17 1.38
N ALA A 114 -4.73 -12.69 0.32
CA ALA A 114 -4.09 -11.82 -0.66
C ALA A 114 -3.77 -10.41 -0.11
N ILE A 115 -4.21 -10.09 1.09
CA ILE A 115 -3.86 -8.86 1.84
C ILE A 115 -3.28 -9.29 3.18
N ARG A 116 -2.19 -8.65 3.60
CA ARG A 116 -1.58 -8.84 4.91
C ARG A 116 -1.20 -7.51 5.53
N VAL A 117 -1.66 -7.24 6.73
CA VAL A 117 -1.19 -6.13 7.55
C VAL A 117 0.12 -6.53 8.20
N LEU A 118 1.18 -5.77 7.92
CA LEU A 118 2.54 -6.00 8.41
C LEU A 118 2.76 -5.38 9.78
N SER A 119 2.26 -4.13 9.96
CA SER A 119 2.34 -3.41 11.24
C SER A 119 1.13 -2.51 11.46
N ALA A 120 0.88 -2.19 12.71
CA ALA A 120 -0.04 -1.16 13.17
C ALA A 120 0.69 -0.28 14.20
N GLU A 121 0.64 1.04 13.99
CA GLU A 121 1.33 2.02 14.83
C GLU A 121 0.40 3.17 15.16
N GLU A 122 0.40 3.61 16.42
CA GLU A 122 -0.31 4.82 16.83
C GLU A 122 0.50 6.05 16.41
N LYS A 123 -0.17 7.00 15.78
CA LYS A 123 0.42 8.26 15.30
C LYS A 123 -0.21 9.44 16.00
N ALA A 124 0.44 10.61 15.89
CA ALA A 124 -0.14 11.86 16.33
C ALA A 124 -1.49 12.12 15.66
N ASP A 125 -2.33 12.88 16.32
CA ASP A 125 -3.71 13.13 15.90
C ASP A 125 -3.81 13.77 14.51
N GLU A 126 -2.87 14.63 14.16
CA GLU A 126 -2.80 15.36 12.90
C GLU A 126 -2.24 14.51 11.74
N PHE A 127 -1.64 13.34 12.04
CA PHE A 127 -1.02 12.52 11.02
C PHE A 127 -2.03 12.02 9.98
N HIS A 128 -1.66 12.11 8.70
CA HIS A 128 -2.46 11.61 7.59
C HIS A 128 -1.58 10.87 6.58
N ALA A 129 -1.82 9.58 6.37
CA ALA A 129 -0.97 8.72 5.54
C ALA A 129 -0.69 9.27 4.13
N ARG A 130 -1.65 9.99 3.54
CA ARG A 130 -1.49 10.57 2.20
C ARG A 130 -0.63 11.84 2.20
N PHE A 131 -0.85 12.75 3.17
CA PHE A 131 -0.20 14.07 3.16
C PHE A 131 1.19 14.01 3.81
N ASP A 132 1.40 13.11 4.78
CA ASP A 132 2.69 12.92 5.44
C ASP A 132 3.59 11.88 4.75
N CYS A 133 3.16 11.39 3.58
CA CYS A 133 3.95 10.47 2.76
C CYS A 133 5.19 11.16 2.21
N LYS A 134 6.38 10.67 2.60
CA LYS A 134 7.66 11.25 2.16
C LYS A 134 8.04 10.91 0.74
N GLY A 135 7.55 9.77 0.23
CA GLY A 135 7.85 9.33 -1.13
C GLY A 135 7.30 7.96 -1.42
N LYS A 136 7.41 7.56 -2.69
CA LYS A 136 6.93 6.27 -3.21
C LYS A 136 7.99 5.65 -4.08
N LYS A 137 8.12 4.33 -3.98
CA LYS A 137 8.95 3.53 -4.85
C LYS A 137 8.05 2.62 -5.69
N TYR A 138 8.23 2.66 -6.99
CA TYR A 138 7.60 1.75 -7.94
C TYR A 138 8.66 0.82 -8.49
N THR A 139 8.34 -0.47 -8.55
CA THR A 139 9.20 -1.49 -9.16
C THR A 139 8.40 -2.18 -10.26
N TYR A 140 8.86 -2.04 -11.49
CA TYR A 140 8.31 -2.73 -12.64
C TYR A 140 9.22 -3.92 -13.00
N ARG A 141 8.63 -5.11 -13.16
CA ARG A 141 9.36 -6.35 -13.37
C ARG A 141 9.11 -6.85 -14.79
N VAL A 142 10.19 -7.07 -15.53
CA VAL A 142 10.14 -7.52 -16.91
C VAL A 142 10.98 -8.79 -17.05
N ARG A 143 10.47 -9.77 -17.77
CA ARG A 143 11.20 -10.98 -18.17
C ARG A 143 11.43 -10.92 -19.67
N ASP A 144 12.67 -11.01 -20.08
CA ASP A 144 13.12 -11.06 -21.47
C ASP A 144 13.78 -12.40 -21.83
N GLU A 145 13.79 -13.32 -20.87
CA GLU A 145 14.21 -14.71 -21.05
C GLU A 145 13.68 -15.61 -19.92
N GLY A 146 13.59 -16.91 -20.15
CA GLY A 146 13.19 -17.89 -19.16
C GLY A 146 11.76 -17.68 -18.65
N VAL A 147 10.82 -17.51 -19.55
CA VAL A 147 9.40 -17.21 -19.26
C VAL A 147 8.73 -18.37 -18.54
N SER A 148 7.96 -18.06 -17.48
CA SER A 148 7.16 -19.02 -16.72
C SER A 148 5.72 -18.58 -16.62
N VAL A 149 4.79 -19.49 -16.91
CA VAL A 149 3.33 -19.24 -16.75
C VAL A 149 2.93 -18.93 -15.30
N PHE A 150 3.74 -19.32 -14.32
CA PHE A 150 3.51 -19.04 -12.91
C PHE A 150 3.83 -17.59 -12.53
N GLU A 151 4.59 -16.87 -13.35
CA GLU A 151 4.96 -15.48 -13.12
C GLU A 151 4.08 -14.49 -13.91
N ARG A 152 3.09 -14.96 -14.69
CA ARG A 152 2.28 -14.12 -15.58
C ARG A 152 1.56 -12.94 -14.91
N ASN A 153 1.26 -13.04 -13.64
CA ASN A 153 0.62 -11.96 -12.87
C ASN A 153 1.63 -11.01 -12.20
N TYR A 154 2.93 -11.33 -12.25
CA TYR A 154 3.96 -10.65 -11.47
C TYR A 154 5.06 -10.03 -12.32
N CYS A 155 5.14 -10.37 -13.60
CA CYS A 155 6.13 -9.84 -14.53
C CYS A 155 5.47 -9.55 -15.88
N TYR A 156 5.96 -8.53 -16.55
CA TYR A 156 5.69 -8.31 -17.97
C TYR A 156 6.71 -9.10 -18.80
N PHE A 157 6.26 -9.73 -19.88
CA PHE A 157 7.11 -10.54 -20.74
C PHE A 157 7.36 -9.83 -22.06
N VAL A 158 8.61 -9.83 -22.51
CA VAL A 158 9.04 -9.34 -23.82
C VAL A 158 9.90 -10.40 -24.49
N ASP A 159 9.81 -10.50 -25.81
CA ASP A 159 10.57 -11.49 -26.59
C ASP A 159 12.00 -11.03 -26.89
N GLU A 160 12.24 -9.71 -26.86
CA GLU A 160 13.54 -9.13 -27.17
C GLU A 160 14.35 -8.91 -25.90
N LYS A 161 15.66 -9.23 -25.95
CA LYS A 161 16.58 -9.01 -24.83
C LYS A 161 16.77 -7.51 -24.61
N LEU A 162 16.50 -7.06 -23.39
CA LEU A 162 16.60 -5.65 -23.00
C LEU A 162 18.04 -5.25 -22.76
N ASP A 163 18.43 -4.11 -23.29
CA ASP A 163 19.71 -3.45 -23.04
C ASP A 163 19.61 -2.61 -21.76
N VAL A 164 20.01 -3.19 -20.63
CA VAL A 164 19.95 -2.56 -19.31
C VAL A 164 20.83 -1.32 -19.22
N ASP A 165 21.96 -1.28 -19.93
CA ASP A 165 22.87 -0.13 -19.90
C ASP A 165 22.24 1.06 -20.64
N ALA A 166 21.68 0.84 -21.83
CA ALA A 166 20.94 1.86 -22.56
C ALA A 166 19.72 2.36 -21.76
N MET A 167 19.00 1.46 -21.09
CA MET A 167 17.87 1.81 -20.21
C MET A 167 18.32 2.68 -19.03
N ASN A 168 19.48 2.40 -18.41
CA ASN A 168 20.00 3.22 -17.32
C ASN A 168 20.43 4.62 -17.80
N GLU A 169 21.03 4.73 -19.02
CA GLU A 169 21.30 6.04 -19.62
C GLU A 169 20.00 6.84 -19.80
N ALA A 170 18.93 6.21 -20.31
CA ALA A 170 17.64 6.86 -20.44
C ALA A 170 17.04 7.28 -19.09
N CYS A 171 17.20 6.49 -18.02
CA CYS A 171 16.73 6.83 -16.67
C CYS A 171 17.30 8.14 -16.14
N LYS A 172 18.50 8.55 -16.57
CA LYS A 172 19.11 9.81 -16.14
C LYS A 172 18.28 11.03 -16.52
N TYR A 173 17.56 10.96 -17.65
CA TYR A 173 16.66 12.04 -18.09
C TYR A 173 15.37 12.15 -17.29
N LEU A 174 15.01 11.10 -16.53
CA LEU A 174 13.81 11.10 -15.68
C LEU A 174 14.09 11.68 -14.29
N VAL A 175 15.36 11.63 -13.82
CA VAL A 175 15.73 12.10 -12.48
C VAL A 175 15.72 13.63 -12.44
N GLY A 176 15.09 14.19 -11.40
CA GLY A 176 14.90 15.63 -11.25
C GLY A 176 13.42 16.00 -11.21
N THR A 177 13.16 17.28 -11.35
CA THR A 177 11.80 17.83 -11.41
C THR A 177 11.45 18.19 -12.85
N HIS A 178 10.49 17.48 -13.42
CA HIS A 178 10.10 17.62 -14.82
C HIS A 178 8.58 17.66 -14.96
N ASP A 179 8.11 18.21 -16.07
CA ASP A 179 6.72 18.10 -16.50
C ASP A 179 6.51 16.77 -17.23
N PHE A 180 5.75 15.86 -16.60
CA PHE A 180 5.41 14.54 -17.12
C PHE A 180 4.07 14.50 -17.86
N ALA A 181 3.60 15.63 -18.41
CA ALA A 181 2.34 15.67 -19.15
C ALA A 181 2.28 14.64 -20.30
N ALA A 182 3.42 14.41 -21.00
CA ALA A 182 3.52 13.43 -22.08
C ALA A 182 3.33 11.97 -21.63
N PHE A 183 3.47 11.68 -20.34
CA PHE A 183 3.25 10.35 -19.74
C PHE A 183 1.86 10.17 -19.13
N GLN A 184 0.99 11.16 -19.28
CA GLN A 184 -0.36 11.09 -18.71
C GLN A 184 -1.26 10.22 -19.61
N SER A 185 -1.99 9.29 -18.99
CA SER A 185 -3.00 8.49 -19.69
C SER A 185 -4.15 9.40 -20.20
N ALA A 186 -4.61 9.13 -21.41
CA ALA A 186 -5.78 9.81 -21.95
C ALA A 186 -7.04 9.48 -21.12
N GLY A 187 -7.91 10.47 -20.89
CA GLY A 187 -9.19 10.28 -20.19
C GLY A 187 -9.14 10.28 -18.66
N GLY A 188 -7.98 10.55 -18.06
CA GLY A 188 -7.86 10.71 -16.60
C GLY A 188 -8.50 12.02 -16.10
N ASN A 189 -8.87 12.05 -14.81
CA ASN A 189 -9.35 13.28 -14.18
C ASN A 189 -8.28 14.40 -14.28
N PRO A 190 -8.67 15.65 -14.55
CA PRO A 190 -7.74 16.76 -14.59
C PRO A 190 -6.92 16.87 -13.31
N ARG A 191 -5.61 16.92 -13.43
CA ARG A 191 -4.70 17.14 -12.29
C ARG A 191 -4.32 18.60 -12.20
N LYS A 192 -4.08 19.11 -11.00
CA LYS A 192 -3.63 20.48 -10.78
C LYS A 192 -2.29 20.77 -11.46
N THR A 193 -1.42 19.76 -11.48
CA THR A 193 -0.08 19.84 -12.11
C THR A 193 0.36 18.46 -12.59
N THR A 194 1.15 18.41 -13.65
CA THR A 194 1.85 17.24 -14.20
C THR A 194 3.34 17.23 -13.85
N VAL A 195 3.82 18.28 -13.19
CA VAL A 195 5.19 18.36 -12.69
C VAL A 195 5.38 17.37 -11.55
N ARG A 196 6.45 16.57 -11.62
CA ARG A 196 6.82 15.58 -10.59
C ARG A 196 8.31 15.60 -10.35
N THR A 197 8.70 15.23 -9.11
CA THR A 197 10.09 15.09 -8.73
C THR A 197 10.44 13.62 -8.57
N ILE A 198 11.29 13.11 -9.46
CA ILE A 198 11.86 11.76 -9.38
C ILE A 198 13.22 11.87 -8.70
N SER A 199 13.37 11.22 -7.55
CA SER A 199 14.62 11.25 -6.77
C SER A 199 15.64 10.22 -7.26
N SER A 200 15.17 9.10 -7.82
CA SER A 200 16.02 8.09 -8.45
C SER A 200 15.24 7.27 -9.45
N ALA A 201 15.91 6.85 -10.51
CA ALA A 201 15.43 5.85 -11.47
C ALA A 201 16.60 4.92 -11.80
N LYS A 202 16.39 3.61 -11.74
CA LYS A 202 17.44 2.61 -11.94
C LYS A 202 16.85 1.36 -12.58
N VAL A 203 17.63 0.76 -13.48
CA VAL A 203 17.35 -0.55 -14.07
C VAL A 203 18.44 -1.53 -13.66
N SER A 204 18.05 -2.73 -13.28
CA SER A 204 18.99 -3.79 -12.91
C SER A 204 18.51 -5.14 -13.45
N ARG A 205 19.45 -5.99 -13.87
CA ARG A 205 19.19 -7.37 -14.23
C ARG A 205 19.50 -8.27 -13.05
N ILE A 206 18.59 -9.16 -12.71
CA ILE A 206 18.67 -10.04 -11.55
C ILE A 206 18.54 -11.47 -12.01
N ASP A 207 19.54 -12.29 -11.75
CA ASP A 207 19.49 -13.71 -12.05
C ASP A 207 18.49 -14.43 -11.13
N LYS A 208 17.74 -15.34 -11.69
CA LYS A 208 16.72 -16.12 -10.98
C LYS A 208 17.22 -17.52 -10.64
N ALA A 209 16.92 -17.99 -9.45
CA ALA A 209 17.32 -19.33 -9.00
C ALA A 209 16.78 -20.48 -9.87
N GLY A 210 15.69 -20.28 -10.61
CA GLY A 210 15.11 -21.23 -11.55
C GLY A 210 15.60 -21.12 -12.98
N GLY A 211 16.64 -20.31 -13.23
CA GLY A 211 17.17 -19.99 -14.58
C GLY A 211 16.51 -18.75 -15.20
N GLY A 212 17.25 -18.16 -16.17
CA GLY A 212 16.91 -16.89 -16.78
C GLY A 212 17.13 -15.69 -15.87
N SER A 213 16.82 -14.49 -16.35
CA SER A 213 16.97 -13.25 -15.61
C SER A 213 15.69 -12.42 -15.63
N GLU A 214 15.61 -11.49 -14.71
CA GLU A 214 14.54 -10.50 -14.59
C GLU A 214 15.15 -9.10 -14.63
N VAL A 215 14.58 -8.23 -15.45
CA VAL A 215 14.91 -6.81 -15.47
C VAL A 215 13.96 -6.06 -14.53
N GLN A 216 14.49 -5.41 -13.51
CA GLN A 216 13.72 -4.58 -12.60
C GLN A 216 13.97 -3.10 -12.90
N ILE A 217 12.89 -2.35 -13.10
CA ILE A 217 12.91 -0.91 -13.28
C ILE A 217 12.36 -0.29 -12.00
N GLU A 218 13.20 0.39 -11.25
CA GLU A 218 12.84 1.03 -10.00
C GLU A 218 12.79 2.55 -10.18
N VAL A 219 11.68 3.16 -9.80
CA VAL A 219 11.50 4.62 -9.82
C VAL A 219 11.05 5.07 -8.45
N CYS A 220 11.80 6.02 -7.86
CA CYS A 220 11.43 6.65 -6.59
C CYS A 220 11.07 8.11 -6.84
N GLY A 221 9.93 8.54 -6.33
CA GLY A 221 9.49 9.92 -6.41
C GLY A 221 9.06 10.46 -5.06
N ARG A 222 9.11 11.78 -4.90
CA ARG A 222 8.52 12.45 -3.75
C ARG A 222 6.99 12.38 -3.86
N SER A 223 6.32 12.28 -2.71
CA SER A 223 4.88 12.52 -2.66
C SER A 223 4.67 14.01 -2.77
N GLU A 224 3.97 14.46 -3.81
CA GLU A 224 3.55 15.86 -3.96
C GLU A 224 2.08 15.96 -3.56
N GLU A 225 1.75 17.07 -2.91
CA GLU A 225 0.40 17.42 -2.44
C GLU A 225 -0.61 17.60 -3.58
#